data_0c9c69d2a85308e7e000dc4676ae2292
#
_entry.id   0c9c69d2a85308e7e000dc4676ae2292
#
_cell.length_a   1.000
_cell.length_b   1.000
_cell.length_c   1.000
_cell.angle_alpha   90.00
_cell.angle_beta   90.00
_cell.angle_gamma   90.00
#
_symmetry.space_group_name_H-M   'P 1'
#
loop_
_entity.id
_entity.type
_entity.pdbx_description
1 polymer ?
#
loop_
_entity_poly.entity_id
_entity_poly.type
_entity_poly.pdbx_seq_one_letter_code
_entity_poly.pdbx_strand_id
1 'polypeptide(L)'
;MKRIYLFFIGLLVWGEILAQQLVKVGDGYSSTSVNTTVFRNSSLVTDGEVQYISYYDADGYLTVGKRTLGTTDWTLQRSQYKGNVADAHNVISMMVDGDGYLHLSFDHHGNKLNYCKSTASGALTLGEKEAMTGKDEDDVTYPELSRMPDGDLLFVYRSGASGRGNLVLNRYDLKSRKWTRVQDVLIDGENQRNAYWQLYMDKAGVIHLSWVWR
;
A
#
# COMPACT_ATOMS: atom_id res chain seq x y z
N MET A 1 -36.42 -57.82 -34.31
CA MET A 1 -36.10 -56.97 -33.20
C MET A 1 -34.71 -56.34 -33.47
N LYS A 2 -34.67 -55.05 -33.83
CA LYS A 2 -33.40 -54.32 -34.06
C LYS A 2 -32.95 -53.71 -32.73
N ARG A 3 -31.76 -54.07 -32.25
CA ARG A 3 -31.14 -53.48 -31.05
C ARG A 3 -30.44 -52.20 -31.44
N ILE A 4 -30.88 -51.04 -30.89
CA ILE A 4 -30.23 -49.72 -30.99
C ILE A 4 -29.22 -49.63 -29.86
N TYR A 5 -27.92 -49.52 -30.20
CA TYR A 5 -26.85 -49.21 -29.24
C TYR A 5 -26.69 -47.69 -29.22
N LEU A 6 -27.04 -47.05 -28.08
CA LEU A 6 -26.68 -45.66 -27.80
C LEU A 6 -25.24 -45.60 -27.30
N PHE A 7 -24.39 -44.99 -28.10
CA PHE A 7 -23.05 -44.62 -27.65
C PHE A 7 -23.13 -43.28 -26.91
N PHE A 8 -22.90 -43.28 -25.58
CA PHE A 8 -22.64 -42.08 -24.82
C PHE A 8 -21.18 -41.69 -25.00
N ILE A 9 -20.89 -40.64 -25.78
CA ILE A 9 -19.60 -39.98 -25.81
C ILE A 9 -19.59 -38.98 -24.63
N GLY A 10 -18.98 -39.39 -23.52
CA GLY A 10 -18.70 -38.49 -22.42
C GLY A 10 -17.60 -37.49 -22.83
N LEU A 11 -17.96 -36.23 -23.05
CA LEU A 11 -17.01 -35.15 -23.15
C LEU A 11 -16.38 -34.97 -21.75
N LEU A 12 -15.17 -35.49 -21.55
CA LEU A 12 -14.32 -35.14 -20.43
C LEU A 12 -13.82 -33.71 -20.69
N VAL A 13 -14.50 -32.72 -20.14
CA VAL A 13 -13.96 -31.35 -20.03
C VAL A 13 -12.84 -31.40 -18.99
N TRP A 14 -11.61 -31.48 -19.44
CA TRP A 14 -10.44 -31.26 -18.62
C TRP A 14 -10.38 -29.75 -18.30
N GLY A 15 -11.03 -29.33 -17.24
CA GLY A 15 -10.78 -28.04 -16.64
C GLY A 15 -9.36 -28.11 -16.10
N GLU A 16 -8.44 -27.40 -16.71
CA GLU A 16 -7.15 -27.14 -16.07
C GLU A 16 -7.43 -26.40 -14.76
N ILE A 17 -7.32 -27.11 -13.64
CA ILE A 17 -7.23 -26.48 -12.34
C ILE A 17 -5.88 -25.80 -12.36
N LEU A 18 -5.86 -24.48 -12.66
CA LEU A 18 -4.66 -23.67 -12.52
C LEU A 18 -4.24 -23.74 -11.06
N ALA A 19 -3.26 -24.59 -10.79
CA ALA A 19 -2.66 -24.68 -9.47
C ALA A 19 -2.12 -23.30 -9.11
N GLN A 20 -2.41 -22.83 -7.90
CA GLN A 20 -1.90 -21.55 -7.41
C GLN A 20 -0.36 -21.58 -7.45
N GLN A 21 0.23 -20.68 -8.23
CA GLN A 21 1.67 -20.57 -8.32
C GLN A 21 2.19 -19.64 -7.24
N LEU A 22 3.10 -20.16 -6.40
CA LEU A 22 3.85 -19.33 -5.45
C LEU A 22 5.08 -18.75 -6.15
N VAL A 23 5.21 -17.43 -6.09
CA VAL A 23 6.35 -16.70 -6.63
C VAL A 23 7.12 -16.08 -5.47
N LYS A 24 8.38 -16.54 -5.26
CA LYS A 24 9.26 -15.98 -4.24
C LYS A 24 9.71 -14.58 -4.68
N VAL A 25 9.58 -13.59 -3.79
CA VAL A 25 10.10 -12.23 -3.97
C VAL A 25 11.51 -12.11 -3.41
N GLY A 26 11.68 -12.35 -2.13
CA GLY A 26 12.93 -12.22 -1.40
C GLY A 26 12.75 -12.64 0.05
N ASP A 27 13.83 -12.55 0.82
CA ASP A 27 13.79 -12.86 2.26
C ASP A 27 13.41 -11.59 3.02
N GLY A 28 12.32 -11.68 3.79
CA GLY A 28 11.78 -10.57 4.59
C GLY A 28 12.05 -10.76 6.09
N TYR A 29 12.01 -9.65 6.83
CA TYR A 29 12.04 -9.71 8.30
C TYR A 29 10.83 -10.47 8.83
N SER A 30 11.07 -11.42 9.74
CA SER A 30 10.07 -12.40 10.18
C SER A 30 9.94 -12.54 11.69
N SER A 31 10.75 -11.82 12.50
CA SER A 31 10.65 -11.91 13.97
C SER A 31 9.45 -11.14 14.55
N THR A 32 8.78 -10.33 13.74
CA THR A 32 7.49 -9.71 14.03
C THR A 32 6.58 -9.79 12.81
N SER A 33 5.30 -9.41 12.95
CA SER A 33 4.35 -9.38 11.84
C SER A 33 4.42 -8.12 10.97
N VAL A 34 5.47 -7.29 11.05
CA VAL A 34 5.57 -5.99 10.35
C VAL A 34 5.34 -6.09 8.84
N ASN A 35 5.74 -7.21 8.22
CA ASN A 35 5.51 -7.47 6.79
C ASN A 35 4.17 -8.15 6.48
N THR A 36 3.39 -8.57 7.49
CA THR A 36 2.19 -9.42 7.30
C THR A 36 0.99 -8.99 8.13
N THR A 37 1.08 -7.86 8.85
CA THR A 37 0.00 -7.40 9.72
C THR A 37 -1.24 -6.97 8.94
N VAL A 38 -2.43 -7.16 9.53
CA VAL A 38 -3.73 -6.96 8.85
C VAL A 38 -4.00 -5.50 8.43
N PHE A 39 -3.40 -4.51 9.09
CA PHE A 39 -3.51 -3.10 8.74
C PHE A 39 -2.43 -2.61 7.78
N ARG A 40 -1.64 -3.53 7.20
CA ARG A 40 -0.69 -3.23 6.14
C ARG A 40 -1.41 -3.14 4.81
N ASN A 41 -1.71 -1.92 4.38
CA ASN A 41 -2.38 -1.65 3.11
C ASN A 41 -1.37 -1.25 2.02
N SER A 42 -1.72 -1.56 0.75
CA SER A 42 -1.00 -1.07 -0.43
C SER A 42 0.51 -1.34 -0.41
N SER A 43 0.92 -2.54 -0.01
CA SER A 43 2.32 -2.98 -0.07
C SER A 43 2.66 -3.78 -1.33
N LEU A 44 1.64 -4.15 -2.09
CA LEU A 44 1.70 -4.79 -3.41
C LEU A 44 0.73 -4.03 -4.33
N VAL A 45 1.26 -3.41 -5.38
CA VAL A 45 0.51 -2.54 -6.28
C VAL A 45 0.79 -2.93 -7.71
N THR A 46 -0.24 -2.89 -8.56
CA THR A 46 -0.11 -3.12 -10.01
C THR A 46 -0.41 -1.84 -10.75
N ASP A 47 0.48 -1.44 -11.66
CA ASP A 47 0.31 -0.32 -12.57
C ASP A 47 0.57 -0.80 -14.00
N GLY A 48 -0.49 -0.86 -14.82
CA GLY A 48 -0.45 -1.48 -16.14
C GLY A 48 0.05 -2.92 -16.07
N GLU A 49 1.12 -3.22 -16.77
CA GLU A 49 1.76 -4.54 -16.82
C GLU A 49 2.86 -4.73 -15.74
N VAL A 50 3.08 -3.76 -14.88
CA VAL A 50 4.13 -3.81 -13.87
C VAL A 50 3.52 -3.95 -12.48
N GLN A 51 4.03 -4.93 -11.73
CA GLN A 51 3.68 -5.14 -10.33
C GLN A 51 4.84 -4.69 -9.44
N TYR A 52 4.53 -3.88 -8.43
CA TYR A 52 5.48 -3.37 -7.45
C TYR A 52 5.18 -3.95 -6.08
N ILE A 53 6.23 -4.20 -5.29
CA ILE A 53 6.13 -4.65 -3.91
C ILE A 53 7.08 -3.86 -3.02
N SER A 54 6.69 -3.65 -1.77
CA SER A 54 7.57 -3.10 -0.73
C SER A 54 7.50 -3.95 0.53
N TYR A 55 8.64 -4.15 1.18
CA TYR A 55 8.74 -4.93 2.42
C TYR A 55 10.04 -4.56 3.15
N TYR A 56 10.15 -4.92 4.42
CA TYR A 56 11.42 -4.88 5.14
C TYR A 56 12.15 -6.20 4.92
N ASP A 57 13.37 -6.12 4.39
CA ASP A 57 14.21 -7.30 4.19
C ASP A 57 14.69 -7.91 5.53
N ALA A 58 15.46 -9.00 5.48
CA ALA A 58 15.91 -9.70 6.67
C ALA A 58 16.73 -8.82 7.65
N ASP A 59 17.37 -7.77 7.15
CA ASP A 59 18.13 -6.81 7.95
C ASP A 59 17.32 -5.59 8.41
N GLY A 60 16.01 -5.53 8.04
CA GLY A 60 15.09 -4.45 8.39
C GLY A 60 15.19 -3.22 7.49
N TYR A 61 15.81 -3.34 6.32
CA TYR A 61 15.80 -2.23 5.34
C TYR A 61 14.56 -2.28 4.47
N LEU A 62 13.99 -1.11 4.21
CA LEU A 62 12.92 -0.95 3.23
C LEU A 62 13.46 -1.34 1.84
N THR A 63 12.88 -2.39 1.29
CA THR A 63 13.21 -2.93 -0.02
C THR A 63 12.01 -2.81 -0.93
N VAL A 64 12.24 -2.33 -2.14
CA VAL A 64 11.23 -2.17 -3.19
C VAL A 64 11.55 -3.13 -4.32
N GLY A 65 10.54 -3.74 -4.89
CA GLY A 65 10.69 -4.65 -6.03
C GLY A 65 9.70 -4.37 -7.13
N LYS A 66 10.05 -4.79 -8.36
CA LYS A 66 9.11 -4.81 -9.48
C LYS A 66 9.28 -6.05 -10.34
N ARG A 67 8.19 -6.45 -10.99
CA ARG A 67 8.16 -7.47 -12.04
C ARG A 67 7.15 -7.13 -13.11
N THR A 68 7.28 -7.72 -14.28
CA THR A 68 6.22 -7.73 -15.29
C THR A 68 5.17 -8.79 -14.89
N LEU A 69 3.89 -8.50 -15.02
CA LEU A 69 2.82 -9.46 -14.79
C LEU A 69 3.02 -10.70 -15.66
N GLY A 70 2.71 -11.87 -15.10
CA GLY A 70 2.92 -13.16 -15.77
C GLY A 70 4.35 -13.70 -15.72
N THR A 71 5.33 -12.92 -15.23
CA THR A 71 6.70 -13.41 -14.97
C THR A 71 6.90 -13.77 -13.51
N THR A 72 7.97 -14.55 -13.21
CA THR A 72 8.34 -14.94 -11.85
C THR A 72 9.50 -14.11 -11.29
N ASP A 73 10.21 -13.39 -12.15
CA ASP A 73 11.46 -12.74 -11.80
C ASP A 73 11.24 -11.33 -11.29
N TRP A 74 11.65 -11.09 -10.04
CA TRP A 74 11.61 -9.80 -9.39
C TRP A 74 12.97 -9.09 -9.49
N THR A 75 12.94 -7.83 -9.91
CA THR A 75 14.05 -6.90 -9.69
C THR A 75 13.87 -6.23 -8.36
N LEU A 76 14.84 -6.36 -7.45
CA LEU A 76 14.78 -5.81 -6.09
C LEU A 76 15.83 -4.71 -5.90
N GLN A 77 15.47 -3.68 -5.15
CA GLN A 77 16.34 -2.59 -4.75
C GLN A 77 16.18 -2.32 -3.25
N ARG A 78 17.22 -2.59 -2.46
CA ARG A 78 17.30 -2.14 -1.06
C ARG A 78 17.51 -0.64 -1.05
N SER A 79 16.73 0.07 -0.25
CA SER A 79 16.87 1.52 -0.06
C SER A 79 17.88 1.84 1.05
N GLN A 80 18.16 3.12 1.22
CA GLN A 80 18.95 3.66 2.34
C GLN A 80 18.20 3.68 3.67
N TYR A 81 16.90 3.36 3.68
CA TYR A 81 16.03 3.49 4.84
C TYR A 81 15.90 2.17 5.60
N LYS A 82 16.08 2.25 6.91
CA LYS A 82 15.86 1.15 7.84
C LYS A 82 14.70 1.50 8.76
N GLY A 83 13.75 0.55 8.93
CA GLY A 83 12.62 0.73 9.84
C GLY A 83 12.85 0.09 11.20
N ASN A 84 12.08 0.49 12.20
CA ASN A 84 11.97 -0.21 13.47
C ASN A 84 11.05 -1.44 13.31
N VAL A 85 11.61 -2.51 12.78
CA VAL A 85 10.90 -3.77 12.49
C VAL A 85 10.50 -4.56 13.74
N ALA A 86 10.94 -4.13 14.92
CA ALA A 86 10.52 -4.74 16.19
C ALA A 86 9.05 -4.39 16.55
N ASP A 87 8.51 -3.34 15.95
CA ASP A 87 7.11 -2.91 16.13
C ASP A 87 6.30 -3.19 14.87
N ALA A 88 5.29 -4.06 14.99
CA ALA A 88 4.42 -4.44 13.88
C ALA A 88 3.53 -3.29 13.34
N HIS A 89 3.43 -2.15 14.03
CA HIS A 89 2.72 -0.97 13.52
C HIS A 89 3.49 -0.25 12.41
N ASN A 90 4.80 -0.43 12.34
CA ASN A 90 5.70 0.30 11.43
C ASN A 90 5.65 -0.21 9.98
N VAL A 91 4.45 -0.45 9.50
CA VAL A 91 4.18 -0.95 8.14
C VAL A 91 4.62 0.02 7.05
N ILE A 92 4.71 -0.48 5.83
CA ILE A 92 4.95 0.31 4.63
C ILE A 92 3.64 0.42 3.85
N SER A 93 3.27 1.63 3.45
CA SER A 93 2.24 1.91 2.45
C SER A 93 2.89 2.48 1.20
N MET A 94 2.54 1.96 0.04
CA MET A 94 3.13 2.33 -1.25
C MET A 94 2.03 2.52 -2.29
N MET A 95 2.21 3.51 -3.19
CA MET A 95 1.35 3.67 -4.35
C MET A 95 2.15 4.21 -5.53
N VAL A 96 1.68 3.94 -6.75
CA VAL A 96 2.20 4.52 -7.99
C VAL A 96 1.28 5.65 -8.40
N ASP A 97 1.80 6.85 -8.67
CA ASP A 97 1.01 7.97 -9.20
C ASP A 97 0.73 7.84 -10.71
N GLY A 98 -0.01 8.77 -11.28
CA GLY A 98 -0.38 8.77 -12.69
C GLY A 98 0.78 8.97 -13.66
N ASP A 99 1.92 9.51 -13.20
CA ASP A 99 3.16 9.68 -13.95
C ASP A 99 4.13 8.49 -13.77
N GLY A 100 3.75 7.47 -12.97
CA GLY A 100 4.54 6.26 -12.73
C GLY A 100 5.59 6.39 -11.63
N TYR A 101 5.56 7.42 -10.80
CA TYR A 101 6.44 7.52 -9.63
C TYR A 101 5.90 6.71 -8.47
N LEU A 102 6.79 6.00 -7.77
CA LEU A 102 6.47 5.34 -6.51
C LEU A 102 6.46 6.36 -5.38
N HIS A 103 5.42 6.33 -4.56
CA HIS A 103 5.28 7.08 -3.32
C HIS A 103 5.21 6.10 -2.16
N LEU A 104 6.02 6.31 -1.12
CA LEU A 104 6.09 5.43 0.04
C LEU A 104 6.03 6.21 1.34
N SER A 105 5.24 5.70 2.28
CA SER A 105 5.25 6.12 3.68
C SER A 105 5.46 4.90 4.57
N PHE A 106 6.35 4.99 5.56
CA PHE A 106 6.84 3.83 6.28
C PHE A 106 7.33 4.17 7.69
N ASP A 107 7.42 3.15 8.54
CA ASP A 107 8.02 3.23 9.88
C ASP A 107 7.31 4.21 10.81
N HIS A 108 5.98 4.04 10.97
CA HIS A 108 5.13 4.96 11.70
C HIS A 108 4.38 4.33 12.88
N HIS A 109 4.70 4.84 14.07
CA HIS A 109 3.92 4.62 15.29
C HIS A 109 4.01 5.84 16.21
N GLY A 110 3.37 6.95 15.84
CA GLY A 110 3.40 8.21 16.58
C GLY A 110 4.73 8.94 16.46
N ASN A 111 5.24 9.08 15.25
CA ASN A 111 6.49 9.76 14.94
C ASN A 111 6.36 10.62 13.68
N LYS A 112 7.37 11.48 13.46
CA LYS A 112 7.41 12.38 12.31
C LYS A 112 7.28 11.61 10.99
N LEU A 113 6.59 12.23 10.03
CA LEU A 113 6.35 11.66 8.71
C LEU A 113 7.65 11.18 8.04
N ASN A 114 7.67 9.91 7.67
CA ASN A 114 8.64 9.29 6.78
C ASN A 114 7.95 9.07 5.43
N TYR A 115 8.17 9.97 4.52
CA TYR A 115 7.63 9.90 3.17
C TYR A 115 8.73 10.19 2.15
N CYS A 116 8.77 9.45 1.07
CA CYS A 116 9.66 9.68 -0.06
C CYS A 116 9.03 9.21 -1.37
N LYS A 117 9.63 9.64 -2.48
CA LYS A 117 9.27 9.20 -3.84
C LYS A 117 10.43 8.49 -4.52
N SER A 118 10.13 7.73 -5.58
CA SER A 118 11.17 7.25 -6.49
C SER A 118 11.81 8.43 -7.23
N THR A 119 13.08 8.28 -7.61
CA THR A 119 13.86 9.33 -8.29
C THR A 119 13.44 9.56 -9.75
N ALA A 120 12.73 8.59 -10.34
CA ALA A 120 12.16 8.68 -11.69
C ALA A 120 10.94 7.75 -11.82
N SER A 121 10.15 7.96 -12.87
CA SER A 121 9.04 7.07 -13.25
C SER A 121 9.55 5.64 -13.44
N GLY A 122 8.88 4.68 -12.79
CA GLY A 122 9.25 3.25 -12.82
C GLY A 122 10.57 2.88 -12.16
N ALA A 123 11.29 3.84 -11.54
CA ALA A 123 12.52 3.57 -10.81
C ALA A 123 12.25 2.95 -9.43
N LEU A 124 13.15 2.08 -8.96
CA LEU A 124 13.13 1.53 -7.60
C LEU A 124 14.01 2.31 -6.62
N THR A 125 14.87 3.19 -7.14
CA THR A 125 15.70 4.07 -6.30
C THR A 125 14.83 5.13 -5.65
N LEU A 126 14.88 5.24 -4.33
CA LEU A 126 14.13 6.21 -3.55
C LEU A 126 14.95 7.48 -3.32
N GLY A 127 14.28 8.63 -3.44
CA GLY A 127 14.84 9.94 -3.10
C GLY A 127 14.90 10.19 -1.59
N GLU A 128 15.25 11.42 -1.21
CA GLU A 128 15.28 11.86 0.18
C GLU A 128 13.86 11.93 0.78
N LYS A 129 13.78 11.87 2.12
CA LYS A 129 12.52 12.09 2.82
C LYS A 129 12.09 13.55 2.68
N GLU A 130 10.82 13.75 2.40
CA GLU A 130 10.22 15.07 2.25
C GLU A 130 8.93 15.21 3.05
N ALA A 131 8.54 16.43 3.39
CA ALA A 131 7.24 16.72 3.96
C ALA A 131 6.17 16.68 2.84
N MET A 132 4.93 16.41 3.21
CA MET A 132 3.78 16.55 2.30
C MET A 132 3.22 17.98 2.37
N THR A 133 2.55 18.32 3.46
CA THR A 133 1.94 19.64 3.69
C THR A 133 2.65 20.44 4.78
N GLY A 134 3.49 19.77 5.59
CA GLY A 134 4.14 20.35 6.78
C GLY A 134 3.18 20.56 7.96
N LYS A 135 1.92 20.09 7.86
CA LYS A 135 0.90 20.25 8.89
C LYS A 135 0.47 18.89 9.44
N ASP A 136 0.46 18.73 10.76
CA ASP A 136 0.06 17.51 11.50
C ASP A 136 0.89 16.26 11.13
N GLU A 137 2.16 16.46 10.81
CA GLU A 137 3.09 15.43 10.33
C GLU A 137 4.12 14.97 11.39
N ASP A 138 3.96 15.40 12.65
CA ASP A 138 4.93 15.08 13.72
C ASP A 138 4.58 13.76 14.46
N ASP A 139 3.29 13.35 14.47
CA ASP A 139 2.78 12.17 15.18
C ASP A 139 1.97 11.26 14.25
N VAL A 140 2.60 10.70 13.21
CA VAL A 140 1.93 9.88 12.19
C VAL A 140 1.84 8.42 12.63
N THR A 141 0.67 7.79 12.40
CA THR A 141 0.46 6.34 12.53
C THR A 141 -0.52 5.85 11.46
N TYR A 142 -0.36 4.60 11.02
CA TYR A 142 -1.22 3.93 10.03
C TYR A 142 -1.30 4.68 8.68
N PRO A 143 -0.18 4.91 8.01
CA PRO A 143 -0.17 5.56 6.71
C PRO A 143 -0.88 4.69 5.66
N GLU A 144 -1.74 5.30 4.86
CA GLU A 144 -2.47 4.63 3.78
C GLU A 144 -2.49 5.50 2.54
N LEU A 145 -1.78 5.06 1.49
CA LEU A 145 -1.77 5.66 0.16
C LEU A 145 -2.79 4.97 -0.74
N SER A 146 -3.55 5.74 -1.49
CA SER A 146 -4.50 5.26 -2.50
C SER A 146 -4.39 6.10 -3.77
N ARG A 147 -4.58 5.47 -4.95
CA ARG A 147 -4.57 6.17 -6.23
C ARG A 147 -5.99 6.52 -6.66
N MET A 148 -6.17 7.76 -7.07
CA MET A 148 -7.41 8.26 -7.64
C MET A 148 -7.53 7.89 -9.14
N PRO A 149 -8.74 7.88 -9.72
CA PRO A 149 -8.94 7.55 -11.13
C PRO A 149 -8.22 8.49 -12.10
N ASP A 150 -7.95 9.74 -11.70
CA ASP A 150 -7.22 10.75 -12.46
C ASP A 150 -5.69 10.65 -12.34
N GLY A 151 -5.21 9.71 -11.51
CA GLY A 151 -3.79 9.49 -11.27
C GLY A 151 -3.22 10.24 -10.07
N ASP A 152 -3.99 11.16 -9.47
CA ASP A 152 -3.66 11.78 -8.19
C ASP A 152 -3.57 10.73 -7.08
N LEU A 153 -2.98 11.10 -5.94
CA LEU A 153 -2.96 10.22 -4.78
C LEU A 153 -3.70 10.84 -3.60
N LEU A 154 -4.28 9.96 -2.79
CA LEU A 154 -4.75 10.27 -1.45
C LEU A 154 -3.82 9.64 -0.42
N PHE A 155 -3.63 10.34 0.68
CA PHE A 155 -2.88 9.87 1.85
C PHE A 155 -3.68 10.09 3.12
N VAL A 156 -4.05 8.99 3.76
CA VAL A 156 -4.79 8.99 5.02
C VAL A 156 -3.88 8.49 6.13
N TYR A 157 -3.93 9.13 7.29
CA TYR A 157 -3.19 8.71 8.47
C TYR A 157 -3.83 9.26 9.74
N ARG A 158 -3.49 8.64 10.87
CA ARG A 158 -3.79 9.21 12.17
C ARG A 158 -2.66 10.17 12.55
N SER A 159 -3.01 11.43 12.86
CA SER A 159 -2.16 12.37 13.56
C SER A 159 -2.51 12.37 15.03
N GLY A 160 -1.51 12.25 15.90
CA GLY A 160 -1.67 12.17 17.35
C GLY A 160 -1.52 10.75 17.91
N ALA A 161 -1.81 10.59 19.20
CA ALA A 161 -1.56 9.36 19.94
C ALA A 161 -2.76 8.41 19.97
N SER A 162 -2.52 7.19 20.47
CA SER A 162 -3.59 6.22 20.78
C SER A 162 -4.57 6.81 21.80
N GLY A 163 -5.88 6.75 21.51
CA GLY A 163 -6.94 7.32 22.34
C GLY A 163 -7.11 8.84 22.22
N ARG A 164 -6.30 9.53 21.43
CA ARG A 164 -6.38 10.96 21.16
C ARG A 164 -5.73 11.32 19.83
N GLY A 165 -6.41 11.15 18.75
CA GLY A 165 -5.82 11.43 17.44
C GLY A 165 -6.87 11.70 16.38
N ASN A 166 -6.50 12.50 15.42
CA ASN A 166 -7.34 12.90 14.31
C ASN A 166 -7.02 12.08 13.06
N LEU A 167 -8.04 11.75 12.29
CA LEU A 167 -7.84 11.22 10.96
C LEU A 167 -7.64 12.38 9.99
N VAL A 168 -6.55 12.32 9.24
CA VAL A 168 -6.10 13.37 8.32
C VAL A 168 -6.09 12.83 6.90
N LEU A 169 -6.49 13.68 5.94
CA LEU A 169 -6.52 13.36 4.52
C LEU A 169 -5.78 14.41 3.72
N ASN A 170 -4.73 14.00 3.02
CA ASN A 170 -3.99 14.81 2.05
C ASN A 170 -4.23 14.28 0.63
N ARG A 171 -4.14 15.18 -0.37
CA ARG A 171 -4.17 14.86 -1.80
C ARG A 171 -2.88 15.33 -2.46
N TYR A 172 -2.28 14.46 -3.25
CA TYR A 172 -1.21 14.80 -4.19
C TYR A 172 -1.84 15.13 -5.54
N ASP A 173 -1.63 16.34 -6.01
CA ASP A 173 -2.04 16.80 -7.33
C ASP A 173 -0.92 16.52 -8.33
N LEU A 174 -1.22 15.71 -9.33
CA LEU A 174 -0.24 15.23 -10.30
C LEU A 174 0.32 16.36 -11.17
N LYS A 175 -0.49 17.38 -11.49
CA LYS A 175 -0.08 18.49 -12.35
C LYS A 175 0.89 19.43 -11.66
N SER A 176 0.59 19.81 -10.42
CA SER A 176 1.44 20.69 -9.63
C SER A 176 2.57 19.94 -8.91
N ARG A 177 2.46 18.61 -8.79
CA ARG A 177 3.35 17.73 -8.03
C ARG A 177 3.46 18.13 -6.57
N LYS A 178 2.33 18.54 -5.98
CA LYS A 178 2.26 19.03 -4.60
C LYS A 178 1.19 18.31 -3.81
N TRP A 179 1.49 18.09 -2.54
CA TRP A 179 0.51 17.68 -1.54
C TRP A 179 -0.27 18.87 -1.03
N THR A 180 -1.57 18.69 -0.86
CA THR A 180 -2.48 19.66 -0.22
C THR A 180 -3.33 18.95 0.83
N ARG A 181 -3.73 19.65 1.89
CA ARG A 181 -4.70 19.17 2.85
C ARG A 181 -6.09 19.27 2.25
N VAL A 182 -6.84 18.14 2.20
CA VAL A 182 -8.22 18.12 1.67
C VAL A 182 -9.15 18.87 2.60
N GLN A 183 -9.00 18.63 3.92
CA GLN A 183 -9.65 19.40 4.97
C GLN A 183 -8.80 19.31 6.24
N ASP A 184 -9.01 20.23 7.19
CA ASP A 184 -8.16 20.30 8.38
C ASP A 184 -8.18 19.03 9.22
N VAL A 185 -9.36 18.45 9.43
CA VAL A 185 -9.55 17.17 10.11
C VAL A 185 -10.65 16.40 9.40
N LEU A 186 -10.37 15.20 8.93
CA LEU A 186 -11.37 14.33 8.31
C LEU A 186 -12.30 13.74 9.39
N ILE A 187 -11.73 13.24 10.49
CA ILE A 187 -12.45 12.76 11.67
C ILE A 187 -11.75 13.31 12.89
N ASP A 188 -12.47 14.09 13.69
CA ASP A 188 -11.96 14.71 14.91
C ASP A 188 -12.07 13.74 16.10
N GLY A 189 -10.93 13.41 16.70
CA GLY A 189 -10.87 12.63 17.93
C GLY A 189 -11.17 13.44 19.19
N GLU A 190 -11.42 14.75 19.06
CA GLU A 190 -11.77 15.65 20.17
C GLU A 190 -10.76 15.60 21.33
N ASN A 191 -9.52 15.18 21.01
CA ASN A 191 -8.45 14.92 21.99
C ASN A 191 -8.81 13.89 23.10
N GLN A 192 -9.84 13.05 22.87
CA GLN A 192 -10.38 12.08 23.83
C GLN A 192 -10.49 10.67 23.27
N ARG A 193 -10.39 10.51 21.94
CA ARG A 193 -10.55 9.25 21.20
C ARG A 193 -9.80 9.31 19.88
N ASN A 194 -9.71 8.19 19.21
CA ASN A 194 -9.23 8.12 17.82
C ASN A 194 -10.07 7.12 17.02
N ALA A 195 -10.15 7.36 15.72
CA ALA A 195 -10.75 6.42 14.78
C ALA A 195 -9.78 5.30 14.42
N TYR A 196 -10.28 4.06 14.39
CA TYR A 196 -9.71 2.97 13.60
C TYR A 196 -10.62 2.78 12.40
N TRP A 197 -10.07 2.86 11.19
CA TRP A 197 -10.86 2.97 9.97
C TRP A 197 -10.58 1.86 8.97
N GLN A 198 -11.52 1.71 8.03
CA GLN A 198 -11.35 1.04 6.75
C GLN A 198 -11.74 2.05 5.67
N LEU A 199 -10.90 2.19 4.66
CA LEU A 199 -11.12 3.09 3.55
C LEU A 199 -11.11 2.30 2.25
N TYR A 200 -12.05 2.63 1.37
CA TYR A 200 -12.10 2.12 0.00
C TYR A 200 -12.46 3.26 -0.94
N MET A 201 -11.77 3.36 -2.05
CA MET A 201 -12.11 4.27 -3.14
C MET A 201 -12.65 3.46 -4.31
N ASP A 202 -13.82 3.83 -4.79
CA ASP A 202 -14.42 3.19 -5.95
C ASP A 202 -13.86 3.76 -7.27
N LYS A 203 -14.27 3.15 -8.40
CA LYS A 203 -13.82 3.56 -9.74
C LYS A 203 -14.29 4.96 -10.17
N ALA A 204 -15.29 5.53 -9.50
CA ALA A 204 -15.76 6.89 -9.70
C ALA A 204 -14.97 7.92 -8.86
N GLY A 205 -14.07 7.47 -8.00
CA GLY A 205 -13.30 8.31 -7.08
C GLY A 205 -14.05 8.66 -5.81
N VAL A 206 -15.17 7.99 -5.51
CA VAL A 206 -15.89 8.19 -4.25
C VAL A 206 -15.19 7.41 -3.15
N ILE A 207 -14.92 8.11 -2.04
CA ILE A 207 -14.29 7.53 -0.84
C ILE A 207 -15.39 6.99 0.06
N HIS A 208 -15.34 5.68 0.33
CA HIS A 208 -16.17 5.00 1.31
C HIS A 208 -15.34 4.80 2.58
N LEU A 209 -15.84 5.31 3.70
CA LEU A 209 -15.11 5.28 4.97
C LEU A 209 -16.03 4.74 6.08
N SER A 210 -15.54 3.77 6.82
CA SER A 210 -16.14 3.31 8.07
C SER A 210 -15.11 3.33 9.18
N TRP A 211 -15.51 3.54 10.42
CA TRP A 211 -14.59 3.54 11.55
C TRP A 211 -15.26 3.13 12.84
N VAL A 212 -14.45 2.75 13.81
CA VAL A 212 -14.82 2.57 15.20
C VAL A 212 -14.01 3.51 16.09
N TRP A 213 -14.60 3.96 17.16
CA TRP A 213 -13.92 4.78 18.16
C TRP A 213 -13.15 3.91 19.17
N ARG A 214 -12.00 4.39 19.57
CA ARG A 214 -11.23 3.93 20.71
C ARG A 214 -10.91 5.07 21.65
#